data_e33960a24b48a0ead9eeb1dca7644f2f
#
_entry.id   e33960a24b48a0ead9eeb1dca7644f2f
#
_cell.length_a   1.000
_cell.length_b   1.000
_cell.length_c   1.000
_cell.angle_alpha   90.00
_cell.angle_beta   90.00
_cell.angle_gamma   90.00
#
_symmetry.space_group_name_H-M   'P 1'
#
loop_
_entity.id
_entity.type
_entity.pdbx_description
1 polymer ?
#
loop_
_entity_poly.entity_id
_entity_poly.type
_entity_poly.pdbx_seq_one_letter_code
_entity_poly.pdbx_strand_id
1 'polypeptide(L)'
;MAVRRLNHAVLYIREVDRAVDFYTDTLQFVVAHHIPGRAAFLRASDTENDHDLGLFALGDEAAGPQPGNVGLYHLAWEVGTLGELAETGRRLQSRNALVGASDHLMSKSFYAKDPDGIEFEVMWRVPRADWPESGDMRPHPLDLDAAIAHWGADLATGAAAGSPT
;
A
#
# COMPACT_ATOMS: atom_id res chain seq x y z
N MET A 1 -2.74 -28.89 6.48
CA MET A 1 -3.13 -27.74 5.63
C MET A 1 -2.43 -26.50 6.18
N ALA A 2 -1.92 -25.62 5.32
CA ALA A 2 -1.18 -24.43 5.72
C ALA A 2 -1.99 -23.17 5.37
N VAL A 3 -1.64 -22.03 6.00
CA VAL A 3 -2.15 -20.71 5.63
C VAL A 3 -1.83 -20.46 4.15
N ARG A 4 -2.79 -19.96 3.39
CA ARG A 4 -2.66 -19.72 1.96
C ARG A 4 -2.20 -18.31 1.64
N ARG A 5 -2.79 -17.29 2.30
CA ARG A 5 -2.49 -15.86 2.13
C ARG A 5 -3.06 -15.04 3.28
N LEU A 6 -2.64 -13.80 3.41
CA LEU A 6 -3.42 -12.80 4.13
C LEU A 6 -4.71 -12.55 3.32
N ASN A 7 -5.87 -12.66 3.97
CA ASN A 7 -7.15 -12.40 3.31
C ASN A 7 -7.52 -10.92 3.43
N HIS A 8 -7.57 -10.39 4.65
CA HIS A 8 -7.88 -8.99 4.93
C HIS A 8 -7.12 -8.51 6.17
N ALA A 9 -7.02 -7.20 6.32
CA ALA A 9 -6.55 -6.54 7.53
C ALA A 9 -7.69 -5.77 8.19
N VAL A 10 -7.62 -5.60 9.51
CA VAL A 10 -8.59 -4.79 10.27
C VAL A 10 -7.82 -3.79 11.11
N LEU A 11 -8.18 -2.50 10.99
CA LEU A 11 -7.58 -1.40 11.72
C LEU A 11 -8.57 -0.77 12.68
N TYR A 12 -8.10 -0.43 13.85
CA TYR A 12 -8.76 0.55 14.70
C TYR A 12 -8.32 1.94 14.29
N ILE A 13 -9.29 2.81 14.03
CA ILE A 13 -9.09 4.20 13.61
C ILE A 13 -9.92 5.12 14.51
N ARG A 14 -9.66 6.43 14.51
CA ARG A 14 -10.43 7.36 15.32
C ARG A 14 -11.79 7.65 14.71
N GLU A 15 -11.80 8.02 13.44
CA GLU A 15 -13.00 8.49 12.75
C GLU A 15 -13.12 7.81 11.37
N VAL A 16 -14.27 7.12 11.16
CA VAL A 16 -14.45 6.23 10.02
C VAL A 16 -14.55 6.97 8.68
N ASP A 17 -15.27 8.10 8.65
CA ASP A 17 -15.50 8.81 7.38
C ASP A 17 -14.20 9.46 6.88
N ARG A 18 -13.36 9.98 7.80
CA ARG A 18 -12.02 10.49 7.48
C ARG A 18 -11.11 9.41 6.94
N ALA A 19 -11.13 8.22 7.55
CA ALA A 19 -10.32 7.10 7.09
C ALA A 19 -10.81 6.59 5.72
N VAL A 20 -12.13 6.47 5.52
CA VAL A 20 -12.72 6.10 4.22
C VAL A 20 -12.31 7.10 3.14
N ASP A 21 -12.48 8.42 3.38
CA ASP A 21 -12.06 9.47 2.44
C ASP A 21 -10.56 9.32 2.08
N PHE A 22 -9.72 9.08 3.06
CA PHE A 22 -8.28 8.90 2.85
C PHE A 22 -7.96 7.69 1.97
N TYR A 23 -8.45 6.51 2.32
CA TYR A 23 -8.11 5.26 1.61
C TYR A 23 -8.74 5.19 0.22
N THR A 24 -9.94 5.75 0.03
CA THR A 24 -10.58 5.81 -1.30
C THR A 24 -9.89 6.81 -2.22
N ASP A 25 -9.43 7.95 -1.71
CA ASP A 25 -8.71 8.94 -2.49
C ASP A 25 -7.28 8.50 -2.82
N THR A 26 -6.53 8.01 -1.83
CA THR A 26 -5.10 7.72 -2.00
C THR A 26 -4.83 6.36 -2.64
N LEU A 27 -5.48 5.30 -2.18
CA LEU A 27 -5.27 3.92 -2.64
C LEU A 27 -6.37 3.42 -3.58
N GLN A 28 -7.36 4.26 -3.89
CA GLN A 28 -8.48 3.93 -4.78
C GLN A 28 -9.27 2.69 -4.34
N PHE A 29 -9.32 2.46 -3.02
CA PHE A 29 -10.20 1.43 -2.50
C PHE A 29 -11.67 1.75 -2.79
N VAL A 30 -12.46 0.72 -2.98
CA VAL A 30 -13.91 0.80 -3.16
C VAL A 30 -14.60 0.47 -1.85
N VAL A 31 -15.58 1.27 -1.45
CA VAL A 31 -16.39 0.98 -0.25
C VAL A 31 -17.32 -0.19 -0.54
N ALA A 32 -17.08 -1.33 0.10
CA ALA A 32 -17.93 -2.51 0.03
C ALA A 32 -19.14 -2.39 0.99
N HIS A 33 -18.88 -1.89 2.21
CA HIS A 33 -19.92 -1.65 3.19
C HIS A 33 -19.51 -0.52 4.14
N HIS A 34 -20.48 0.32 4.56
CA HIS A 34 -20.26 1.45 5.45
C HIS A 34 -21.34 1.50 6.53
N ILE A 35 -20.90 1.55 7.77
CA ILE A 35 -21.75 1.74 8.95
C ILE A 35 -21.35 3.10 9.54
N PRO A 36 -22.11 4.18 9.27
CA PRO A 36 -21.75 5.55 9.63
C PRO A 36 -21.31 5.69 11.08
N GLY A 37 -20.18 6.35 11.32
CA GLY A 37 -19.61 6.60 12.65
C GLY A 37 -19.10 5.36 13.38
N ARG A 38 -19.14 4.15 12.79
CA ARG A 38 -18.78 2.90 13.48
C ARG A 38 -17.73 2.08 12.74
N ALA A 39 -17.98 1.76 11.49
CA ALA A 39 -17.08 0.89 10.73
C ALA A 39 -17.25 1.07 9.23
N ALA A 40 -16.21 0.72 8.46
CA ALA A 40 -16.30 0.57 7.03
C ALA A 40 -15.48 -0.66 6.58
N PHE A 41 -15.87 -1.21 5.45
CA PHE A 41 -15.18 -2.33 4.80
C PHE A 41 -14.84 -1.89 3.37
N LEU A 42 -13.57 -1.92 3.05
CA LEU A 42 -13.03 -1.46 1.78
C LEU A 42 -12.40 -2.64 1.04
N ARG A 43 -12.40 -2.57 -0.28
CA ARG A 43 -11.75 -3.57 -1.12
C ARG A 43 -10.94 -2.93 -2.23
N ALA A 44 -9.88 -3.59 -2.69
CA ALA A 44 -9.19 -3.25 -3.93
C ALA A 44 -10.13 -3.41 -5.13
N SER A 45 -9.87 -2.72 -6.23
CA SER A 45 -10.77 -2.69 -7.39
C SER A 45 -10.88 -4.04 -8.10
N ASP A 46 -9.83 -4.86 -8.06
CA ASP A 46 -9.69 -6.13 -8.77
C ASP A 46 -9.69 -7.38 -7.87
N THR A 47 -10.02 -7.21 -6.58
CA THR A 47 -10.08 -8.33 -5.64
C THR A 47 -11.36 -9.15 -5.77
N GLU A 48 -11.26 -10.46 -5.50
CA GLU A 48 -12.42 -11.34 -5.32
C GLU A 48 -12.88 -11.43 -3.85
N ASN A 49 -12.18 -10.74 -2.92
CA ASN A 49 -12.57 -10.70 -1.53
C ASN A 49 -13.84 -9.84 -1.36
N ASP A 50 -14.63 -10.14 -0.34
CA ASP A 50 -15.73 -9.27 0.09
C ASP A 50 -15.18 -7.92 0.62
N HIS A 51 -14.01 -7.94 1.27
CA HIS A 51 -13.23 -6.77 1.65
C HIS A 51 -11.76 -7.16 1.86
N ASP A 52 -10.85 -6.17 1.74
CA ASP A 52 -9.42 -6.32 2.01
C ASP A 52 -8.99 -5.52 3.25
N LEU A 53 -9.76 -4.47 3.59
CA LEU A 53 -9.50 -3.61 4.73
C LEU A 53 -10.78 -3.31 5.51
N GLY A 54 -10.81 -3.70 6.78
CA GLY A 54 -11.83 -3.31 7.75
C GLY A 54 -11.35 -2.14 8.61
N LEU A 55 -12.22 -1.15 8.82
CA LEU A 55 -11.97 0.05 9.62
C LEU A 55 -13.00 0.12 10.75
N PHE A 56 -12.55 0.20 12.00
CA PHE A 56 -13.43 0.29 13.18
C PHE A 56 -13.09 1.52 14.00
N ALA A 57 -14.08 2.40 14.20
CA ALA A 57 -13.91 3.64 14.93
C ALA A 57 -13.79 3.41 16.43
N LEU A 58 -12.79 4.04 17.05
CA LEU A 58 -12.59 4.09 18.50
C LEU A 58 -12.96 5.45 19.12
N GLY A 59 -13.13 6.47 18.29
CA GLY A 59 -13.34 7.86 18.71
C GLY A 59 -12.04 8.66 18.78
N ASP A 60 -12.19 9.98 18.82
CA ASP A 60 -11.07 10.94 18.66
C ASP A 60 -10.04 10.87 19.78
N GLU A 61 -10.43 10.48 20.98
CA GLU A 61 -9.55 10.38 22.15
C GLU A 61 -8.66 9.13 22.14
N ALA A 62 -8.84 8.22 21.17
CA ALA A 62 -8.05 7.00 21.10
C ALA A 62 -6.56 7.30 20.87
N ALA A 63 -5.69 6.64 21.63
CA ALA A 63 -4.26 6.74 21.44
C ALA A 63 -3.85 6.18 20.06
N GLY A 64 -2.95 6.88 19.37
CA GLY A 64 -2.38 6.42 18.11
C GLY A 64 -1.24 5.41 18.29
N PRO A 65 -0.65 4.92 17.20
CA PRO A 65 0.52 4.06 17.25
C PRO A 65 1.66 4.70 18.04
N GLN A 66 2.35 3.89 18.85
CA GLN A 66 3.45 4.35 19.71
C GLN A 66 4.76 3.74 19.22
N PRO A 67 5.78 4.56 18.84
CA PRO A 67 7.10 4.07 18.50
C PRO A 67 7.73 3.25 19.63
N GLY A 68 8.36 2.14 19.27
CA GLY A 68 9.03 1.26 20.23
C GLY A 68 8.15 0.19 20.88
N ASN A 69 6.84 0.21 20.66
CA ASN A 69 5.96 -0.86 21.08
C ASN A 69 5.98 -2.03 20.08
N VAL A 70 5.84 -3.24 20.61
CA VAL A 70 5.60 -4.44 19.80
C VAL A 70 4.21 -4.35 19.18
N GLY A 71 4.11 -4.57 17.86
CA GLY A 71 2.84 -4.50 17.14
C GLY A 71 3.03 -4.55 15.63
N LEU A 72 2.00 -4.14 14.90
CA LEU A 72 2.10 -3.97 13.45
C LEU A 72 3.05 -2.82 13.14
N TYR A 73 4.06 -3.08 12.28
CA TYR A 73 4.91 -2.03 11.75
C TYR A 73 4.21 -1.35 10.56
N HIS A 74 3.94 -2.09 9.49
CA HIS A 74 3.15 -1.61 8.36
C HIS A 74 2.39 -2.75 7.66
N LEU A 75 1.42 -2.40 6.83
CA LEU A 75 0.80 -3.24 5.82
C LEU A 75 1.37 -2.83 4.45
N ALA A 76 1.67 -3.80 3.57
CA ALA A 76 2.12 -3.53 2.22
C ALA A 76 1.00 -3.84 1.21
N TRP A 77 0.68 -2.84 0.37
CA TRP A 77 -0.31 -2.92 -0.69
C TRP A 77 0.40 -2.95 -2.04
N GLU A 78 0.11 -3.93 -2.87
CA GLU A 78 0.68 -4.07 -4.21
C GLU A 78 -0.21 -3.37 -5.23
N VAL A 79 0.38 -2.49 -6.07
CA VAL A 79 -0.31 -1.86 -7.20
C VAL A 79 -0.08 -2.65 -8.48
N GLY A 80 -0.97 -2.51 -9.46
CA GLY A 80 -0.95 -3.29 -10.69
C GLY A 80 0.21 -2.94 -11.63
N THR A 81 0.59 -1.65 -11.71
CA THR A 81 1.64 -1.17 -12.63
C THR A 81 2.57 -0.14 -11.95
N LEU A 82 3.73 0.09 -12.57
CA LEU A 82 4.69 1.10 -12.12
C LEU A 82 4.11 2.53 -12.24
N GLY A 83 3.28 2.78 -13.25
CA GLY A 83 2.55 4.03 -13.40
C GLY A 83 1.53 4.28 -12.29
N GLU A 84 0.84 3.23 -11.84
CA GLU A 84 -0.06 3.31 -10.68
C GLU A 84 0.71 3.59 -9.38
N LEU A 85 1.93 3.05 -9.23
CA LEU A 85 2.80 3.42 -8.11
C LEU A 85 3.09 4.93 -8.13
N ALA A 86 3.48 5.46 -9.31
CA ALA A 86 3.76 6.89 -9.48
C ALA A 86 2.54 7.76 -9.14
N GLU A 87 1.36 7.37 -9.61
CA GLU A 87 0.10 8.09 -9.34
C GLU A 87 -0.25 8.05 -7.85
N THR A 88 -0.13 6.89 -7.22
CA THR A 88 -0.37 6.73 -5.78
C THR A 88 0.60 7.60 -4.98
N GLY A 89 1.88 7.63 -5.35
CA GLY A 89 2.86 8.51 -4.72
C GLY A 89 2.47 10.00 -4.77
N ARG A 90 1.94 10.47 -5.92
CA ARG A 90 1.44 11.85 -6.07
C ARG A 90 0.22 12.14 -5.18
N ARG A 91 -0.73 11.19 -5.08
CA ARG A 91 -1.90 11.32 -4.18
C ARG A 91 -1.46 11.37 -2.72
N LEU A 92 -0.57 10.47 -2.29
CA LEU A 92 -0.03 10.46 -0.94
C LEU A 92 0.71 11.76 -0.60
N GLN A 93 1.47 12.31 -1.55
CA GLN A 93 2.15 13.59 -1.38
C GLN A 93 1.16 14.75 -1.24
N SER A 94 0.09 14.78 -2.04
CA SER A 94 -0.95 15.82 -1.96
C SER A 94 -1.70 15.83 -0.62
N ARG A 95 -1.79 14.67 0.03
CA ARG A 95 -2.36 14.50 1.37
C ARG A 95 -1.35 14.70 2.52
N ASN A 96 -0.09 15.04 2.22
CA ASN A 96 1.01 15.09 3.19
C ASN A 96 1.19 13.77 3.98
N ALA A 97 0.84 12.65 3.35
CA ALA A 97 0.88 11.33 3.96
C ALA A 97 2.20 10.58 3.69
N LEU A 98 2.92 10.95 2.61
CA LEU A 98 4.16 10.30 2.20
C LEU A 98 5.27 10.55 3.24
N VAL A 99 5.89 9.49 3.75
CA VAL A 99 6.96 9.56 4.76
C VAL A 99 8.28 8.96 4.31
N GLY A 100 8.30 8.20 3.22
CA GLY A 100 9.51 7.60 2.68
C GLY A 100 9.32 6.97 1.31
N ALA A 101 10.44 6.68 0.66
CA ALA A 101 10.50 5.94 -0.58
C ALA A 101 11.75 5.08 -0.62
N SER A 102 11.66 3.87 -1.15
CA SER A 102 12.79 2.93 -1.20
C SER A 102 12.76 2.07 -2.46
N ASP A 103 13.95 1.82 -2.97
CA ASP A 103 14.24 0.78 -3.93
C ASP A 103 14.78 -0.45 -3.18
N HIS A 104 14.01 -1.51 -3.11
CA HIS A 104 14.41 -2.77 -2.49
C HIS A 104 15.01 -3.77 -3.48
N LEU A 105 15.35 -3.32 -4.69
CA LEU A 105 15.81 -4.14 -5.82
C LEU A 105 14.70 -5.04 -6.38
N MET A 106 13.99 -5.77 -5.53
CA MET A 106 12.87 -6.65 -5.90
C MET A 106 11.53 -5.95 -5.92
N SER A 107 11.44 -4.75 -5.34
CA SER A 107 10.26 -3.87 -5.35
C SER A 107 10.66 -2.40 -5.33
N LYS A 108 9.75 -1.56 -5.81
CA LYS A 108 9.81 -0.10 -5.70
C LYS A 108 8.67 0.31 -4.79
N SER A 109 8.96 1.10 -3.75
CA SER A 109 8.02 1.29 -2.65
C SER A 109 7.93 2.73 -2.19
N PHE A 110 6.72 3.15 -1.83
CA PHE A 110 6.44 4.32 -1.02
C PHE A 110 5.93 3.92 0.36
N TYR A 111 6.33 4.67 1.37
CA TYR A 111 5.85 4.56 2.74
C TYR A 111 5.01 5.77 3.09
N ALA A 112 3.88 5.54 3.73
CA ALA A 112 2.94 6.59 4.08
C ALA A 112 2.29 6.33 5.44
N LYS A 113 1.67 7.37 6.00
CA LYS A 113 0.85 7.26 7.20
C LYS A 113 -0.56 7.72 6.89
N ASP A 114 -1.52 6.96 7.39
CA ASP A 114 -2.92 7.34 7.37
C ASP A 114 -3.21 8.49 8.36
N PRO A 115 -4.44 9.06 8.38
CA PRO A 115 -4.79 10.16 9.28
C PRO A 115 -4.64 9.83 10.77
N ASP A 116 -4.55 8.55 11.15
CA ASP A 116 -4.36 8.12 12.53
C ASP A 116 -2.90 7.79 12.87
N GLY A 117 -2.01 7.90 11.87
CA GLY A 117 -0.57 7.65 12.01
C GLY A 117 -0.19 6.18 11.80
N ILE A 118 -1.11 5.35 11.32
CA ILE A 118 -0.84 3.95 10.98
C ILE A 118 0.00 3.93 9.69
N GLU A 119 1.17 3.30 9.76
CA GLU A 119 2.10 3.24 8.64
C GLU A 119 1.69 2.12 7.67
N PHE A 120 1.82 2.39 6.38
CA PHE A 120 1.64 1.41 5.32
C PHE A 120 2.65 1.64 4.20
N GLU A 121 2.88 0.59 3.43
CA GLU A 121 3.70 0.58 2.23
C GLU A 121 2.79 0.43 1.01
N VAL A 122 3.13 1.11 -0.08
CA VAL A 122 2.59 0.82 -1.41
C VAL A 122 3.73 0.44 -2.32
N MET A 123 3.63 -0.71 -2.97
CA MET A 123 4.75 -1.26 -3.71
C MET A 123 4.35 -1.79 -5.08
N TRP A 124 5.30 -1.75 -6.00
CA TRP A 124 5.29 -2.45 -7.27
C TRP A 124 6.45 -3.44 -7.29
N ARG A 125 6.18 -4.65 -7.72
CA ARG A 125 7.16 -5.73 -7.74
C ARG A 125 7.90 -5.79 -9.07
N VAL A 126 9.22 -5.72 -8.99
CA VAL A 126 10.13 -5.87 -10.14
C VAL A 126 9.95 -7.25 -10.77
N PRO A 127 10.02 -7.38 -12.11
CA PRO A 127 10.02 -8.68 -12.78
C PRO A 127 11.02 -9.66 -12.17
N ARG A 128 10.62 -10.90 -11.98
CA ARG A 128 11.46 -11.91 -11.32
C ARG A 128 12.82 -12.13 -12.00
N ALA A 129 12.88 -11.94 -13.32
CA ALA A 129 14.11 -12.08 -14.09
C ALA A 129 15.18 -11.01 -13.76
N ASP A 130 14.72 -9.84 -13.27
CA ASP A 130 15.58 -8.71 -12.95
C ASP A 130 15.99 -8.67 -11.47
N TRP A 131 15.59 -9.68 -10.69
CA TRP A 131 16.00 -9.78 -9.31
C TRP A 131 17.48 -10.13 -9.20
N PRO A 132 18.23 -9.53 -8.26
CA PRO A 132 19.63 -9.87 -8.07
C PRO A 132 19.77 -11.34 -7.65
N GLU A 133 20.76 -12.03 -8.21
CA GLU A 133 21.01 -13.45 -7.89
C GLU A 133 21.46 -13.66 -6.44
N SER A 134 22.19 -12.72 -5.89
CA SER A 134 22.64 -12.68 -4.50
C SER A 134 23.15 -11.29 -4.14
N GLY A 135 23.27 -10.97 -2.86
CA GLY A 135 24.00 -9.79 -2.44
C GLY A 135 23.27 -8.88 -1.49
N ASP A 136 23.57 -7.63 -1.63
CA ASP A 136 23.14 -6.58 -0.74
C ASP A 136 21.64 -6.32 -0.87
N MET A 137 20.89 -6.67 0.17
CA MET A 137 19.44 -6.46 0.27
C MET A 137 19.11 -5.11 0.92
N ARG A 138 20.10 -4.22 1.08
CA ARG A 138 19.85 -2.91 1.67
C ARG A 138 18.97 -2.07 0.75
N PRO A 139 18.03 -1.29 1.33
CA PRO A 139 17.25 -0.34 0.56
C PRO A 139 18.14 0.74 -0.05
N HIS A 140 17.84 1.15 -1.27
CA HIS A 140 18.45 2.27 -1.96
C HIS A 140 17.45 3.42 -2.10
N PRO A 141 17.89 4.66 -2.33
CA PRO A 141 17.00 5.73 -2.73
C PRO A 141 16.21 5.35 -3.99
N LEU A 142 14.91 5.55 -3.98
CA LEU A 142 14.07 5.30 -5.15
C LEU A 142 14.26 6.41 -6.19
N ASP A 143 14.70 6.04 -7.39
CA ASP A 143 14.61 6.85 -8.60
C ASP A 143 13.47 6.28 -9.47
N LEU A 144 12.28 6.84 -9.27
CA LEU A 144 11.08 6.36 -9.96
C LEU A 144 11.11 6.68 -11.45
N ASP A 145 11.68 7.82 -11.85
CA ASP A 145 11.78 8.22 -13.25
C ASP A 145 12.73 7.27 -14.01
N ALA A 146 13.86 6.91 -13.41
CA ALA A 146 14.76 5.90 -13.96
C ALA A 146 14.08 4.52 -14.04
N ALA A 147 13.30 4.14 -13.04
CA ALA A 147 12.55 2.89 -13.06
C ALA A 147 11.51 2.87 -14.21
N ILE A 148 10.74 3.93 -14.38
CA ILE A 148 9.76 4.07 -15.46
C ILE A 148 10.48 4.08 -16.83
N ALA A 149 11.62 4.75 -16.95
CA ALA A 149 12.40 4.75 -18.19
C ALA A 149 12.92 3.35 -18.56
N HIS A 150 13.23 2.53 -17.54
CA HIS A 150 13.76 1.19 -17.73
C HIS A 150 12.68 0.15 -18.06
N TRP A 151 11.58 0.12 -17.31
CA TRP A 151 10.54 -0.91 -17.45
C TRP A 151 9.28 -0.44 -18.17
N GLY A 152 9.06 0.86 -18.32
CA GLY A 152 7.79 1.42 -18.77
C GLY A 152 6.77 1.58 -17.66
N ALA A 153 5.88 2.57 -17.80
CA ALA A 153 4.85 2.85 -16.80
C ALA A 153 3.79 1.74 -16.71
N ASP A 154 3.50 1.07 -17.82
CA ASP A 154 2.41 0.11 -17.94
C ASP A 154 2.82 -1.33 -17.60
N LEU A 155 4.10 -1.56 -17.26
CA LEU A 155 4.54 -2.91 -16.93
C LEU A 155 3.84 -3.41 -15.66
N ALA A 156 3.17 -4.56 -15.80
CA ALA A 156 2.45 -5.19 -14.70
C ALA A 156 3.39 -5.64 -13.58
N THR A 157 2.93 -5.53 -12.35
CA THR A 157 3.67 -5.96 -11.16
C THR A 157 4.06 -7.43 -11.25
N GLY A 158 5.33 -7.74 -10.96
CA GLY A 158 5.86 -9.10 -10.99
C GLY A 158 5.73 -9.82 -12.33
N ALA A 159 5.61 -9.08 -13.45
CA ALA A 159 5.49 -9.64 -14.78
C ALA A 159 6.57 -10.70 -15.06
N ALA A 160 6.23 -11.72 -15.83
CA ALA A 160 7.22 -12.66 -16.33
C ALA A 160 8.08 -11.99 -17.41
N ALA A 161 9.36 -12.34 -17.48
CA ALA A 161 10.23 -11.86 -18.55
C ALA A 161 9.62 -12.19 -19.92
N GLY A 162 9.41 -11.17 -20.77
CA GLY A 162 8.89 -11.33 -22.13
C GLY A 162 7.38 -11.33 -22.26
N SER A 163 6.61 -10.93 -21.25
CA SER A 163 5.18 -10.63 -21.43
C SER A 163 5.04 -9.39 -22.31
N PRO A 164 4.42 -9.47 -23.50
CA PRO A 164 4.22 -8.30 -24.35
C PRO A 164 3.21 -7.35 -23.66
N THR A 165 3.52 -6.07 -23.71
CA THR A 165 2.60 -4.97 -23.36
C THR A 165 1.46 -4.87 -24.37
#